data_ee47d1a28ea5b82b99005b5f8251a3f9
#
_entry.id   ee47d1a28ea5b82b99005b5f8251a3f9
#
_cell.length_a   1.000
_cell.length_b   1.000
_cell.length_c   1.000
_cell.angle_alpha   90.00
_cell.angle_beta   90.00
_cell.angle_gamma   90.00
#
_symmetry.space_group_name_H-M   'P 1'
#
loop_
_entity.id
_entity.type
_entity.pdbx_description
1 polymer ?
#
loop_
_entity_poly.entity_id
_entity_poly.type
_entity_poly.pdbx_seq_one_letter_code
_entity_poly.pdbx_strand_id
1 'polypeptide(L)'
;DEDALREKEVRDREKLKAMTEFAYSSGCRQQWILNYFGEEDGVPCGRCDQCLALGVEEGQSLGEEETLVVRQALSGIAHASVRLADGSWQGRWGRTKIIQMLKGAKTQELLRTSLVRLSTYGILSRWSEDDSRQLFRAMQMAGLTRMSGEADRPLSTLSPKGNEVMMGRKKASLVWPFARRGKISVSMEQARVRSTGNLAALGEFDEDLFLKLKELRNELAREAGIPAYA
;
A
#
# COMPACT_ATOMS: atom_id res chain seq x y z
N ASP A 1 17.49 28.66 13.24
CA ASP A 1 17.56 28.60 11.79
C ASP A 1 16.22 28.07 11.27
N GLU A 2 15.38 28.97 10.73
CA GLU A 2 14.00 28.64 10.34
C GLU A 2 13.94 27.61 9.22
N ASP A 3 14.93 27.60 8.32
CA ASP A 3 14.97 26.66 7.20
C ASP A 3 15.22 25.24 7.67
N ALA A 4 16.14 25.05 8.62
CA ALA A 4 16.41 23.75 9.22
C ALA A 4 15.17 23.20 9.98
N LEU A 5 14.40 24.07 10.61
CA LEU A 5 13.15 23.70 11.29
C LEU A 5 12.07 23.25 10.28
N ARG A 6 11.92 23.97 9.17
CA ARG A 6 11.01 23.61 8.08
C ARG A 6 11.38 22.29 7.42
N GLU A 7 12.67 22.08 7.14
CA GLU A 7 13.16 20.81 6.59
C GLU A 7 12.90 19.64 7.55
N LYS A 8 13.10 19.86 8.85
CA LYS A 8 12.78 18.84 9.86
C LYS A 8 11.28 18.54 9.88
N GLU A 9 10.42 19.54 9.87
CA GLU A 9 8.98 19.39 9.86
C GLU A 9 8.50 18.59 8.63
N VAL A 10 9.05 18.88 7.46
CA VAL A 10 8.74 18.14 6.22
C VAL A 10 9.14 16.68 6.37
N ARG A 11 10.35 16.39 6.83
CA ARG A 11 10.85 15.02 7.06
C ARG A 11 10.00 14.26 8.08
N ASP A 12 9.62 14.90 9.17
CA ASP A 12 8.82 14.26 10.22
C ASP A 12 7.39 13.99 9.72
N ARG A 13 6.82 14.87 8.90
CA ARG A 13 5.53 14.67 8.24
C ARG A 13 5.57 13.53 7.23
N GLU A 14 6.66 13.40 6.46
CA GLU A 14 6.87 12.28 5.54
C GLU A 14 6.99 10.94 6.28
N LYS A 15 7.73 10.90 7.39
CA LYS A 15 7.83 9.70 8.24
C LYS A 15 6.48 9.31 8.83
N LEU A 16 5.73 10.27 9.36
CA LEU A 16 4.39 10.03 9.89
C LEU A 16 3.45 9.48 8.81
N LYS A 17 3.51 10.03 7.61
CA LYS A 17 2.77 9.55 6.45
C LYS A 17 3.15 8.11 6.11
N ALA A 18 4.45 7.80 6.05
CA ALA A 18 4.94 6.45 5.78
C ALA A 18 4.49 5.46 6.85
N MET A 19 4.55 5.81 8.14
CA MET A 19 4.04 4.97 9.22
C MET A 19 2.52 4.73 9.11
N THR A 20 1.77 5.77 8.78
CA THR A 20 0.33 5.65 8.55
C THR A 20 0.03 4.72 7.38
N GLU A 21 0.74 4.89 6.27
CA GLU A 21 0.62 4.02 5.09
C GLU A 21 0.97 2.56 5.42
N PHE A 22 2.00 2.32 6.22
CA PHE A 22 2.36 0.99 6.70
C PHE A 22 1.25 0.37 7.55
N ALA A 23 0.69 1.13 8.51
CA ALA A 23 -0.37 0.65 9.40
C ALA A 23 -1.64 0.25 8.63
N TYR A 24 -2.02 1.05 7.62
CA TYR A 24 -3.20 0.80 6.78
C TYR A 24 -2.90 -0.01 5.51
N SER A 25 -1.68 -0.51 5.37
CA SER A 25 -1.32 -1.34 4.22
C SER A 25 -2.09 -2.66 4.25
N SER A 26 -2.72 -3.00 3.14
CA SER A 26 -3.33 -4.31 2.89
C SER A 26 -2.38 -5.29 2.21
N GLY A 27 -1.14 -4.89 1.96
CA GLY A 27 -0.13 -5.70 1.32
C GLY A 27 0.84 -6.35 2.31
N CYS A 28 1.82 -7.06 1.76
CA CYS A 28 2.86 -7.69 2.56
C CYS A 28 3.67 -6.66 3.37
N ARG A 29 3.72 -6.82 4.69
CA ARG A 29 4.45 -5.93 5.61
C ARG A 29 5.94 -5.90 5.30
N GLN A 30 6.53 -7.05 5.06
CA GLN A 30 7.95 -7.14 4.75
C GLN A 30 8.27 -6.44 3.43
N GLN A 31 7.48 -6.67 2.39
CA GLN A 31 7.65 -6.00 1.10
C GLN A 31 7.52 -4.48 1.22
N TRP A 32 6.58 -4.00 2.05
CA TRP A 32 6.43 -2.57 2.31
C TRP A 32 7.70 -1.96 2.93
N ILE A 33 8.27 -2.64 3.94
CA ILE A 33 9.50 -2.20 4.60
C ILE A 33 10.68 -2.19 3.62
N LEU A 34 10.85 -3.26 2.83
CA LEU A 34 11.91 -3.34 1.82
C LEU A 34 11.79 -2.21 0.79
N ASN A 35 10.59 -1.95 0.29
CA ASN A 35 10.33 -0.84 -0.63
C ASN A 35 10.63 0.53 0.00
N TYR A 36 10.31 0.72 1.29
CA TYR A 36 10.61 1.96 2.00
C TYR A 36 12.13 2.23 2.07
N PHE A 37 12.94 1.18 2.17
CA PHE A 37 14.40 1.26 2.16
C PHE A 37 15.03 1.14 0.76
N GLY A 38 14.23 1.17 -0.31
CA GLY A 38 14.70 1.24 -1.69
C GLY A 38 14.85 -0.10 -2.41
N GLU A 39 14.41 -1.21 -1.82
CA GLU A 39 14.40 -2.53 -2.47
C GLU A 39 13.08 -2.72 -3.24
N GLU A 40 13.12 -2.57 -4.57
CA GLU A 40 11.89 -2.55 -5.40
C GLU A 40 11.40 -3.94 -5.83
N ASP A 41 12.20 -4.98 -5.75
CA ASP A 41 11.89 -6.31 -6.29
C ASP A 41 11.41 -7.32 -5.22
N GLY A 42 11.06 -6.85 -4.02
CA GLY A 42 10.57 -7.69 -2.94
C GLY A 42 9.31 -8.48 -3.34
N VAL A 43 9.31 -9.77 -3.03
CA VAL A 43 8.14 -10.65 -3.17
C VAL A 43 7.36 -10.72 -1.84
N PRO A 44 6.05 -11.04 -1.86
CA PRO A 44 5.29 -11.27 -0.64
C PRO A 44 5.92 -12.36 0.21
N CYS A 45 6.08 -12.11 1.51
CA CYS A 45 6.82 -13.02 2.41
C CYS A 45 6.04 -14.28 2.84
N GLY A 46 4.74 -14.36 2.54
CA GLY A 46 3.89 -15.49 2.92
C GLY A 46 3.61 -15.66 4.43
N ARG A 47 4.29 -14.92 5.31
CA ARG A 47 4.31 -15.17 6.78
C ARG A 47 3.85 -13.98 7.65
N CYS A 48 3.72 -12.76 7.11
CA CYS A 48 3.20 -11.65 7.89
C CYS A 48 1.68 -11.75 8.05
N ASP A 49 1.12 -10.96 8.99
CA ASP A 49 -0.32 -10.89 9.26
C ASP A 49 -1.17 -10.71 8.00
N GLN A 50 -0.74 -9.84 7.09
CA GLN A 50 -1.45 -9.58 5.84
C GLN A 50 -1.36 -10.77 4.86
N CYS A 51 -0.20 -11.38 4.71
CA CYS A 51 -0.05 -12.56 3.86
C CYS A 51 -0.87 -13.74 4.40
N LEU A 52 -0.84 -13.98 5.71
CA LEU A 52 -1.60 -15.06 6.35
C LEU A 52 -3.10 -14.82 6.26
N ALA A 53 -3.56 -13.58 6.52
CA ALA A 53 -4.98 -13.21 6.43
C ALA A 53 -5.55 -13.38 5.02
N LEU A 54 -4.74 -13.17 3.99
CA LEU A 54 -5.14 -13.28 2.59
C LEU A 54 -4.82 -14.65 1.96
N GLY A 55 -4.23 -15.57 2.72
CA GLY A 55 -3.83 -16.88 2.21
C GLY A 55 -2.82 -16.75 1.05
N VAL A 56 -1.93 -15.77 1.10
CA VAL A 56 -0.94 -15.52 0.06
C VAL A 56 0.23 -16.46 0.26
N GLU A 57 0.45 -17.32 -0.71
CA GLU A 57 1.67 -18.11 -0.83
C GLU A 57 2.74 -17.28 -1.54
N GLU A 58 4.00 -17.52 -1.20
CA GLU A 58 5.13 -16.84 -1.84
C GLU A 58 5.11 -17.07 -3.36
N GLY A 59 5.17 -15.97 -4.11
CA GLY A 59 5.18 -16.03 -5.58
C GLY A 59 3.83 -16.26 -6.26
N GLN A 60 2.71 -16.19 -5.53
CA GLN A 60 1.39 -16.42 -6.10
C GLN A 60 1.04 -15.36 -7.16
N SER A 61 0.76 -15.80 -8.38
CA SER A 61 0.29 -14.93 -9.47
C SER A 61 -1.21 -14.63 -9.34
N LEU A 62 -1.62 -13.47 -9.87
CA LEU A 62 -3.04 -13.13 -10.00
C LEU A 62 -3.74 -14.06 -10.99
N GLY A 63 -5.00 -14.38 -10.71
CA GLY A 63 -5.89 -15.01 -11.66
C GLY A 63 -6.23 -14.09 -12.84
N GLU A 64 -6.89 -14.64 -13.86
CA GLU A 64 -7.27 -13.87 -15.06
C GLU A 64 -8.23 -12.71 -14.73
N GLU A 65 -9.27 -12.98 -13.92
CA GLU A 65 -10.22 -11.96 -13.48
C GLU A 65 -9.57 -10.85 -12.66
N GLU A 66 -8.70 -11.24 -11.72
CA GLU A 66 -7.94 -10.31 -10.88
C GLU A 66 -7.01 -9.44 -11.73
N THR A 67 -6.32 -10.06 -12.69
CA THR A 67 -5.45 -9.37 -13.66
C THR A 67 -6.23 -8.38 -14.51
N LEU A 68 -7.45 -8.76 -14.98
CA LEU A 68 -8.31 -7.88 -15.74
C LEU A 68 -8.69 -6.63 -14.94
N VAL A 69 -9.09 -6.80 -13.68
CA VAL A 69 -9.47 -5.67 -12.80
C VAL A 69 -8.28 -4.73 -12.57
N VAL A 70 -7.08 -5.27 -12.33
CA VAL A 70 -5.86 -4.46 -12.20
C VAL A 70 -5.59 -3.67 -13.49
N ARG A 71 -5.69 -4.31 -14.65
CA ARG A 71 -5.49 -3.64 -15.94
C ARG A 71 -6.54 -2.56 -16.21
N GLN A 72 -7.80 -2.79 -15.84
CA GLN A 72 -8.87 -1.79 -15.92
C GLN A 72 -8.58 -0.57 -15.04
N ALA A 73 -8.13 -0.80 -13.79
CA ALA A 73 -7.76 0.28 -12.89
C ALA A 73 -6.55 1.07 -13.41
N LEU A 74 -5.50 0.40 -13.91
CA LEU A 74 -4.34 1.04 -14.51
C LEU A 74 -4.71 1.84 -15.78
N SER A 75 -5.59 1.30 -16.63
CA SER A 75 -6.11 2.02 -17.80
C SER A 75 -6.86 3.29 -17.39
N GLY A 76 -7.63 3.25 -16.32
CA GLY A 76 -8.29 4.45 -15.78
C GLY A 76 -7.31 5.51 -15.30
N ILE A 77 -6.22 5.12 -14.65
CA ILE A 77 -5.15 6.04 -14.26
C ILE A 77 -4.46 6.64 -15.49
N ALA A 78 -4.18 5.82 -16.53
CA ALA A 78 -3.60 6.28 -17.78
C ALA A 78 -4.49 7.32 -18.48
N HIS A 79 -5.77 7.03 -18.66
CA HIS A 79 -6.72 7.97 -19.28
C HIS A 79 -6.92 9.27 -18.48
N ALA A 80 -6.74 9.21 -17.16
CA ALA A 80 -6.78 10.39 -16.30
C ALA A 80 -5.45 11.16 -16.24
N SER A 81 -4.41 10.67 -16.90
CA SER A 81 -3.06 11.24 -16.94
C SER A 81 -2.74 11.77 -18.35
N VAL A 82 -1.62 12.48 -18.48
CA VAL A 82 -1.08 12.92 -19.79
C VAL A 82 0.11 12.06 -20.15
N ARG A 83 0.14 11.55 -21.37
CA ARG A 83 1.31 10.87 -21.91
C ARG A 83 2.28 11.90 -22.43
N LEU A 84 3.52 11.88 -21.96
CA LEU A 84 4.59 12.77 -22.39
C LEU A 84 5.27 12.23 -23.67
N ALA A 85 6.05 13.08 -24.33
CA ALA A 85 6.76 12.74 -25.56
C ALA A 85 7.80 11.61 -25.36
N ASP A 86 8.36 11.49 -24.17
CA ASP A 86 9.28 10.41 -23.78
C ASP A 86 8.56 9.07 -23.47
N GLY A 87 7.24 9.04 -23.63
CA GLY A 87 6.41 7.87 -23.32
C GLY A 87 6.07 7.68 -21.86
N SER A 88 6.54 8.54 -20.96
CA SER A 88 6.17 8.52 -19.54
C SER A 88 4.78 9.12 -19.31
N TRP A 89 4.27 8.94 -18.08
CA TRP A 89 2.95 9.42 -17.69
C TRP A 89 3.06 10.51 -16.63
N GLN A 90 2.38 11.62 -16.86
CA GLN A 90 2.23 12.72 -15.91
C GLN A 90 0.83 12.70 -15.29
N GLY A 91 0.75 12.60 -13.96
CA GLY A 91 -0.51 12.65 -13.23
C GLY A 91 -1.17 14.03 -13.30
N ARG A 92 -2.48 14.05 -13.36
CA ARG A 92 -3.31 15.28 -13.32
C ARG A 92 -4.30 15.27 -12.17
N TRP A 93 -4.61 14.10 -11.63
CA TRP A 93 -5.65 13.91 -10.64
C TRP A 93 -5.15 13.11 -9.45
N GLY A 94 -5.65 13.45 -8.29
CA GLY A 94 -5.41 12.69 -7.07
C GLY A 94 -6.16 11.36 -7.08
N ARG A 95 -5.67 10.39 -6.31
CA ARG A 95 -6.22 9.03 -6.18
C ARG A 95 -7.74 9.02 -5.96
N THR A 96 -8.25 9.85 -5.06
CA THR A 96 -9.69 9.89 -4.73
C THR A 96 -10.55 10.23 -5.95
N LYS A 97 -10.14 11.22 -6.76
CA LYS A 97 -10.87 11.60 -7.97
C LYS A 97 -10.87 10.50 -9.02
N ILE A 98 -9.74 9.81 -9.19
CA ILE A 98 -9.63 8.68 -10.13
C ILE A 98 -10.52 7.52 -9.65
N ILE A 99 -10.54 7.19 -8.35
CA ILE A 99 -11.44 6.16 -7.80
C ILE A 99 -12.90 6.55 -8.05
N GLN A 100 -13.30 7.77 -7.77
CA GLN A 100 -14.66 8.25 -8.03
C GLN A 100 -15.04 8.13 -9.51
N MET A 101 -14.13 8.46 -10.42
CA MET A 101 -14.32 8.31 -11.85
C MET A 101 -14.50 6.84 -12.25
N LEU A 102 -13.62 5.94 -11.78
CA LEU A 102 -13.70 4.51 -12.08
C LEU A 102 -14.97 3.86 -11.53
N LYS A 103 -15.50 4.36 -10.43
CA LYS A 103 -16.78 3.94 -9.87
C LYS A 103 -18.00 4.52 -10.59
N GLY A 104 -17.81 5.53 -11.42
CA GLY A 104 -18.92 6.24 -12.04
C GLY A 104 -19.71 7.10 -11.04
N ALA A 105 -19.02 7.70 -10.07
CA ALA A 105 -19.67 8.56 -9.09
C ALA A 105 -20.28 9.80 -9.74
N LYS A 106 -21.48 10.19 -9.30
CA LYS A 106 -22.25 11.33 -9.85
C LYS A 106 -22.16 12.57 -8.94
N THR A 107 -21.01 12.81 -8.30
CA THR A 107 -20.83 14.02 -7.49
C THR A 107 -20.75 15.26 -8.40
N GLN A 108 -21.32 16.38 -7.95
CA GLN A 108 -21.31 17.63 -8.74
C GLN A 108 -19.88 18.07 -9.08
N GLU A 109 -18.94 17.85 -8.17
CA GLU A 109 -17.55 18.19 -8.38
C GLU A 109 -16.92 17.34 -9.50
N LEU A 110 -17.20 16.04 -9.54
CA LEU A 110 -16.69 15.14 -10.59
C LEU A 110 -17.34 15.44 -11.95
N LEU A 111 -18.65 15.72 -11.96
CA LEU A 111 -19.41 16.02 -13.18
C LEU A 111 -18.91 17.30 -13.91
N ARG A 112 -18.27 18.21 -13.20
CA ARG A 112 -17.63 19.41 -13.77
C ARG A 112 -16.26 19.14 -14.38
N THR A 113 -15.73 17.93 -14.24
CA THR A 113 -14.41 17.53 -14.77
C THR A 113 -14.52 16.82 -16.11
N SER A 114 -13.42 16.76 -16.85
CA SER A 114 -13.33 15.95 -18.07
C SER A 114 -13.34 14.44 -17.81
N LEU A 115 -13.17 14.00 -16.54
CA LEU A 115 -13.09 12.59 -16.15
C LEU A 115 -14.35 11.79 -16.50
N VAL A 116 -15.52 12.41 -16.45
CA VAL A 116 -16.80 11.74 -16.77
C VAL A 116 -16.95 11.36 -18.24
N ARG A 117 -16.11 11.94 -19.14
CA ARG A 117 -16.13 11.65 -20.58
C ARG A 117 -15.14 10.54 -20.97
N LEU A 118 -14.36 10.04 -20.01
CA LEU A 118 -13.40 8.97 -20.29
C LEU A 118 -14.11 7.63 -20.47
N SER A 119 -13.63 6.81 -21.39
CA SER A 119 -14.14 5.46 -21.66
C SER A 119 -14.06 4.52 -20.45
N THR A 120 -13.20 4.87 -19.48
CA THR A 120 -13.04 4.13 -18.22
C THR A 120 -13.94 4.63 -17.09
N TYR A 121 -14.80 5.63 -17.34
CA TYR A 121 -15.78 6.09 -16.35
C TYR A 121 -16.76 4.96 -16.00
N GLY A 122 -16.86 4.63 -14.71
CA GLY A 122 -17.76 3.58 -14.21
C GLY A 122 -17.32 2.14 -14.47
N ILE A 123 -16.10 1.91 -14.99
CA ILE A 123 -15.62 0.55 -15.30
C ILE A 123 -15.50 -0.35 -14.05
N LEU A 124 -15.34 0.24 -12.87
CA LEU A 124 -15.31 -0.42 -11.58
C LEU A 124 -16.59 -0.14 -10.75
N SER A 125 -17.73 0.13 -11.38
CA SER A 125 -18.98 0.47 -10.69
C SER A 125 -19.48 -0.60 -9.72
N ARG A 126 -19.12 -1.88 -9.96
CA ARG A 126 -19.48 -3.01 -9.08
C ARG A 126 -18.66 -3.10 -7.80
N TRP A 127 -17.55 -2.36 -7.71
CA TRP A 127 -16.65 -2.38 -6.57
C TRP A 127 -17.08 -1.34 -5.54
N SER A 128 -16.92 -1.61 -4.25
CA SER A 128 -17.12 -0.60 -3.22
C SER A 128 -16.02 0.46 -3.30
N GLU A 129 -16.22 1.62 -2.68
CA GLU A 129 -15.18 2.65 -2.64
C GLU A 129 -13.96 2.18 -1.83
N ASP A 130 -14.21 1.46 -0.74
CA ASP A 130 -13.16 0.87 0.09
C ASP A 130 -12.37 -0.21 -0.65
N ASP A 131 -13.04 -1.09 -1.39
CA ASP A 131 -12.34 -2.07 -2.22
C ASP A 131 -11.45 -1.38 -3.27
N SER A 132 -11.98 -0.34 -3.91
CA SER A 132 -11.20 0.44 -4.87
C SER A 132 -10.00 1.10 -4.23
N ARG A 133 -10.13 1.63 -3.01
CA ARG A 133 -9.00 2.20 -2.24
C ARG A 133 -7.96 1.14 -1.89
N GLN A 134 -8.39 -0.04 -1.47
CA GLN A 134 -7.50 -1.16 -1.16
C GLN A 134 -6.76 -1.64 -2.40
N LEU A 135 -7.45 -1.79 -3.54
CA LEU A 135 -6.83 -2.13 -4.82
C LEU A 135 -5.75 -1.11 -5.23
N PHE A 136 -6.06 0.19 -5.12
CA PHE A 136 -5.09 1.25 -5.44
C PHE A 136 -3.87 1.22 -4.52
N ARG A 137 -4.05 0.91 -3.23
CA ARG A 137 -2.92 0.72 -2.30
C ARG A 137 -2.07 -0.48 -2.71
N ALA A 138 -2.69 -1.62 -3.01
CA ALA A 138 -1.98 -2.82 -3.46
C ALA A 138 -1.19 -2.58 -4.75
N MET A 139 -1.76 -1.86 -5.73
CA MET A 139 -1.07 -1.47 -6.96
C MET A 139 0.12 -0.54 -6.70
N GLN A 140 -0.02 0.41 -5.79
CA GLN A 140 1.06 1.32 -5.40
C GLN A 140 2.21 0.56 -4.73
N MET A 141 1.90 -0.35 -3.81
CA MET A 141 2.88 -1.20 -3.13
C MET A 141 3.61 -2.14 -4.08
N ALA A 142 2.92 -2.65 -5.09
CA ALA A 142 3.51 -3.46 -6.15
C ALA A 142 4.34 -2.65 -7.15
N GLY A 143 4.48 -1.33 -6.93
CA GLY A 143 5.22 -0.43 -7.82
C GLY A 143 4.55 -0.22 -9.19
N LEU A 144 3.24 -0.51 -9.34
CA LEU A 144 2.51 -0.30 -10.59
C LEU A 144 2.08 1.15 -10.79
N THR A 145 1.93 1.89 -9.69
CA THR A 145 1.57 3.31 -9.69
C THR A 145 2.57 4.11 -8.87
N ARG A 146 2.72 5.38 -9.21
CA ARG A 146 3.54 6.34 -8.46
C ARG A 146 2.72 7.55 -8.07
N MET A 147 3.12 8.19 -7.00
CA MET A 147 2.62 9.49 -6.61
C MET A 147 3.59 10.55 -7.15
N SER A 148 3.05 11.61 -7.71
CA SER A 148 3.77 12.79 -8.19
C SER A 148 3.08 14.04 -7.69
N GLY A 149 3.69 15.22 -7.87
CA GLY A 149 3.15 16.48 -7.38
C GLY A 149 3.65 16.86 -5.99
N GLU A 150 3.13 17.95 -5.47
CA GLU A 150 3.49 18.47 -4.15
C GLU A 150 2.86 17.65 -3.03
N ALA A 151 3.44 17.72 -1.83
CA ALA A 151 3.02 16.90 -0.68
C ALA A 151 1.55 17.09 -0.26
N ASP A 152 1.02 18.30 -0.46
CA ASP A 152 -0.38 18.68 -0.19
C ASP A 152 -1.34 18.31 -1.33
N ARG A 153 -0.82 18.08 -2.56
CA ARG A 153 -1.60 17.71 -3.75
C ARG A 153 -1.01 16.51 -4.49
N PRO A 154 -1.01 15.33 -3.86
CA PRO A 154 -0.44 14.13 -4.48
C PRO A 154 -1.29 13.69 -5.69
N LEU A 155 -0.66 13.56 -6.83
CA LEU A 155 -1.26 13.10 -8.09
C LEU A 155 -0.88 11.65 -8.34
N SER A 156 -1.82 10.83 -8.78
CA SER A 156 -1.55 9.43 -9.14
C SER A 156 -1.19 9.30 -10.62
N THR A 157 -0.16 8.52 -10.89
CA THR A 157 0.28 8.23 -12.26
C THR A 157 0.79 6.80 -12.40
N LEU A 158 0.94 6.33 -13.64
CA LEU A 158 1.53 5.02 -13.90
C LEU A 158 3.05 5.05 -13.70
N SER A 159 3.57 3.95 -13.16
CA SER A 159 5.00 3.64 -13.26
C SER A 159 5.32 3.00 -14.62
N PRO A 160 6.59 2.90 -15.03
CA PRO A 160 6.99 2.10 -16.18
C PRO A 160 6.51 0.64 -16.07
N LYS A 161 6.65 0.02 -14.89
CA LYS A 161 6.16 -1.33 -14.61
C LYS A 161 4.62 -1.43 -14.76
N GLY A 162 3.89 -0.45 -14.25
CA GLY A 162 2.43 -0.39 -14.39
C GLY A 162 1.98 -0.25 -15.84
N ASN A 163 2.70 0.52 -16.65
CA ASN A 163 2.44 0.63 -18.09
C ASN A 163 2.61 -0.72 -18.81
N GLU A 164 3.66 -1.48 -18.51
CA GLU A 164 3.89 -2.81 -19.08
C GLU A 164 2.80 -3.81 -18.68
N VAL A 165 2.35 -3.78 -17.42
CA VAL A 165 1.24 -4.61 -16.93
C VAL A 165 -0.08 -4.20 -17.58
N MET A 166 -0.37 -2.90 -17.71
CA MET A 166 -1.57 -2.38 -18.36
C MET A 166 -1.65 -2.86 -19.82
N MET A 167 -0.54 -2.78 -20.53
CA MET A 167 -0.42 -3.24 -21.93
C MET A 167 -0.42 -4.76 -22.09
N GLY A 168 -0.35 -5.52 -21.00
CA GLY A 168 -0.29 -6.98 -21.02
C GLY A 168 1.07 -7.57 -21.37
N ARG A 169 2.12 -6.76 -21.38
CA ARG A 169 3.49 -7.19 -21.68
C ARG A 169 4.18 -7.86 -20.49
N LYS A 170 3.76 -7.49 -19.27
CA LYS A 170 4.20 -8.13 -18.03
C LYS A 170 2.99 -8.62 -17.23
N LYS A 171 3.18 -9.71 -16.49
CA LYS A 171 2.18 -10.21 -15.54
C LYS A 171 2.10 -9.28 -14.34
N ALA A 172 0.90 -9.03 -13.85
CA ALA A 172 0.70 -8.31 -12.61
C ALA A 172 1.12 -9.19 -11.44
N SER A 173 2.06 -8.70 -10.62
CA SER A 173 2.45 -9.33 -9.37
C SER A 173 2.12 -8.39 -8.23
N LEU A 174 1.07 -8.67 -7.49
CA LEU A 174 0.67 -7.95 -6.28
C LEU A 174 -0.10 -8.88 -5.35
N VAL A 175 -0.10 -8.56 -4.08
CA VAL A 175 -0.97 -9.22 -3.11
C VAL A 175 -2.41 -8.77 -3.39
N TRP A 176 -3.26 -9.72 -3.77
CA TRP A 176 -4.67 -9.44 -3.99
C TRP A 176 -5.35 -9.09 -2.67
N PRO A 177 -5.91 -7.88 -2.51
CA PRO A 177 -6.36 -7.40 -1.20
C PRO A 177 -7.70 -7.99 -0.74
N PHE A 178 -8.30 -8.88 -1.52
CA PHE A 178 -9.64 -9.42 -1.24
C PHE A 178 -9.58 -10.93 -1.05
N ALA A 179 -10.44 -11.44 -0.17
CA ALA A 179 -10.62 -12.87 -0.02
C ALA A 179 -11.03 -13.50 -1.36
N ARG A 180 -10.30 -14.51 -1.83
CA ARG A 180 -10.64 -15.24 -3.03
C ARG A 180 -11.94 -16.02 -2.79
N ARG A 181 -12.97 -15.71 -3.55
CA ARG A 181 -14.24 -16.46 -3.50
C ARG A 181 -13.94 -17.92 -3.88
N GLY A 182 -13.88 -18.81 -2.89
CA GLY A 182 -13.78 -20.25 -3.13
C GLY A 182 -12.80 -21.04 -2.27
N LYS A 183 -11.93 -20.42 -1.49
CA LYS A 183 -11.09 -21.14 -0.50
C LYS A 183 -10.98 -20.32 0.77
N ILE A 184 -11.51 -20.92 1.84
CA ILE A 184 -11.33 -20.56 3.25
C ILE A 184 -12.42 -19.65 3.81
N SER A 185 -13.43 -20.26 4.37
CA SER A 185 -14.05 -19.81 5.60
C SER A 185 -13.13 -20.12 6.79
N VAL A 186 -12.00 -19.45 6.88
CA VAL A 186 -11.33 -19.34 8.18
C VAL A 186 -12.08 -18.25 8.91
N SER A 187 -12.94 -18.63 9.86
CA SER A 187 -13.66 -17.66 10.67
C SER A 187 -12.64 -16.69 11.31
N MET A 188 -13.01 -15.42 11.44
CA MET A 188 -12.17 -14.43 12.16
C MET A 188 -11.78 -14.91 13.56
N GLU A 189 -12.53 -15.85 14.11
CA GLU A 189 -12.28 -16.54 15.36
C GLU A 189 -11.05 -17.46 15.30
N GLN A 190 -10.84 -18.16 14.19
CA GLN A 190 -9.63 -18.98 13.98
C GLN A 190 -8.36 -18.16 13.69
N ALA A 191 -8.50 -16.97 13.11
CA ALA A 191 -7.38 -16.03 12.96
C ALA A 191 -6.97 -15.43 14.31
N ARG A 192 -7.94 -15.14 15.20
CA ARG A 192 -7.64 -14.73 16.59
C ARG A 192 -6.99 -15.84 17.40
N VAL A 193 -7.46 -17.09 17.28
CA VAL A 193 -6.86 -18.25 17.97
C VAL A 193 -5.45 -18.54 17.46
N ARG A 194 -5.17 -18.33 16.16
CA ARG A 194 -3.80 -18.49 15.62
C ARG A 194 -2.85 -17.34 16.04
N SER A 195 -3.34 -16.12 16.21
CA SER A 195 -2.51 -15.04 16.73
C SER A 195 -2.19 -15.19 18.22
N THR A 196 -3.09 -15.78 19.01
CA THR A 196 -2.80 -16.13 20.40
C THR A 196 -1.98 -17.42 20.53
N GLY A 197 -2.09 -18.37 19.59
CA GLY A 197 -1.31 -19.61 19.58
C GLY A 197 0.19 -19.41 19.28
N ASN A 198 0.55 -18.33 18.59
CA ASN A 198 1.96 -18.02 18.30
C ASN A 198 2.66 -17.29 19.45
N LEU A 199 1.91 -16.72 20.42
CA LEU A 199 2.51 -16.23 21.67
C LEU A 199 2.95 -17.38 22.57
N ALA A 200 2.32 -18.54 22.49
CA ALA A 200 2.73 -19.76 23.25
C ALA A 200 3.97 -20.45 22.63
N ALA A 201 4.36 -20.11 21.40
CA ALA A 201 5.56 -20.60 20.73
C ALA A 201 6.78 -19.67 20.90
N LEU A 202 6.61 -18.47 21.45
CA LEU A 202 7.66 -17.70 22.07
C LEU A 202 7.89 -18.37 23.44
N GLY A 203 9.04 -19.07 23.57
CA GLY A 203 9.40 -19.77 24.79
C GLY A 203 9.10 -18.97 26.06
N GLU A 204 9.09 -19.64 27.20
CA GLU A 204 8.80 -19.01 28.50
C GLU A 204 9.45 -17.64 28.58
N PHE A 205 8.64 -16.61 28.87
CA PHE A 205 9.10 -15.23 29.04
C PHE A 205 10.11 -15.23 30.18
N ASP A 206 11.38 -14.99 29.83
CA ASP A 206 12.46 -14.89 30.81
C ASP A 206 12.41 -13.51 31.48
N GLU A 207 11.77 -13.47 32.62
CA GLU A 207 11.55 -12.25 33.41
C GLU A 207 12.89 -11.68 33.92
N ASP A 208 13.85 -12.55 34.26
CA ASP A 208 15.18 -12.13 34.71
C ASP A 208 15.97 -11.45 33.58
N LEU A 209 15.92 -12.01 32.38
CA LEU A 209 16.53 -11.39 31.20
C LEU A 209 15.89 -10.06 30.87
N PHE A 210 14.56 -9.98 30.92
CA PHE A 210 13.84 -8.74 30.68
C PHE A 210 14.22 -7.63 31.67
N LEU A 211 14.32 -7.95 32.96
CA LEU A 211 14.71 -6.98 34.00
C LEU A 211 16.15 -6.48 33.78
N LYS A 212 17.08 -7.39 33.46
CA LYS A 212 18.47 -7.02 33.13
C LYS A 212 18.57 -6.11 31.92
N LEU A 213 17.83 -6.40 30.86
CA LEU A 213 17.78 -5.56 29.66
C LEU A 213 17.18 -4.17 29.95
N LYS A 214 16.16 -4.12 30.78
CA LYS A 214 15.54 -2.86 31.22
C LYS A 214 16.49 -2.00 32.06
N GLU A 215 17.26 -2.61 32.96
CA GLU A 215 18.27 -1.94 33.76
C GLU A 215 19.39 -1.41 32.89
N LEU A 216 19.96 -2.23 32.02
CA LEU A 216 21.01 -1.83 31.07
C LEU A 216 20.55 -0.67 30.17
N ARG A 217 19.33 -0.74 29.61
CA ARG A 217 18.78 0.37 28.83
C ARG A 217 18.70 1.67 29.62
N ASN A 218 18.26 1.60 30.91
CA ASN A 218 18.14 2.78 31.77
C ASN A 218 19.52 3.36 32.13
N GLU A 219 20.52 2.52 32.26
CA GLU A 219 21.90 2.90 32.55
C GLU A 219 22.54 3.61 31.35
N LEU A 220 22.42 3.04 30.16
CA LEU A 220 22.87 3.63 28.91
C LEU A 220 22.17 4.98 28.62
N ALA A 221 20.88 5.07 28.91
CA ALA A 221 20.12 6.31 28.73
C ALA A 221 20.61 7.42 29.68
N ARG A 222 20.96 7.09 30.95
CA ARG A 222 21.54 8.02 31.91
C ARG A 222 22.93 8.48 31.47
N GLU A 223 23.79 7.55 31.02
CA GLU A 223 25.12 7.88 30.51
C GLU A 223 25.06 8.80 29.28
N ALA A 224 24.11 8.55 28.38
CA ALA A 224 23.88 9.36 27.19
C ALA A 224 23.12 10.68 27.46
N GLY A 225 22.60 10.89 28.67
CA GLY A 225 21.81 12.09 29.01
C GLY A 225 20.47 12.20 28.27
N ILE A 226 19.91 11.05 27.83
CA ILE A 226 18.65 10.98 27.09
C ILE A 226 17.60 10.19 27.88
N PRO A 227 16.31 10.41 27.65
CA PRO A 227 15.24 9.58 28.24
C PRO A 227 15.33 8.13 27.78
N ALA A 228 15.04 7.17 28.66
CA ALA A 228 15.14 5.74 28.36
C ALA A 228 14.14 5.21 27.28
N TYR A 229 13.25 6.07 26.77
CA TYR A 229 12.29 5.79 25.70
C TYR A 229 12.65 6.49 24.37
N ALA A 230 13.76 7.19 24.30
CA ALA A 230 14.21 7.96 23.13
C ALA A 230 14.97 7.09 22.12
#